data_ffe951eef274e335306182cdc50a71b5
#
_entry.id   ffe951eef274e335306182cdc50a71b5
#
_cell.length_a   1.000
_cell.length_b   1.000
_cell.length_c   1.000
_cell.angle_alpha   90.00
_cell.angle_beta   90.00
_cell.angle_gamma   90.00
#
_symmetry.space_group_name_H-M   'P 1'
#
loop_
_entity.id
_entity.type
_entity.pdbx_description
1 polymer ?
#
loop_
_entity_poly.entity_id
_entity_poly.type
_entity_poly.pdbx_seq_one_letter_code
_entity_poly.pdbx_strand_id
1 'polypeptide(L)'
;MRRLTIGALGTAIRLPTPAFRADSRWPARAAATLAFASASVTLFWTLGGTLLLDTVGGAPEEIARRHTLGSFAFGAAVVVLKVTAGLLALALLGHAAAGPRRRMLLFANGTASVMLVLWGGASVLIGGLVLAGLVTPAGSVDEYGLRWHVFFWDAWFLVWGAILALAVARRLRAAS
;
A
#
# COMPACT_ATOMS: atom_id res chain seq x y z
N MET A 1 -59.17 30.60 -40.00
CA MET A 1 -58.49 29.41 -39.46
C MET A 1 -57.20 29.84 -38.81
N ARG A 2 -57.17 29.95 -37.46
CA ARG A 2 -55.98 30.27 -36.66
C ARG A 2 -55.39 28.97 -36.13
N ARG A 3 -54.15 28.63 -36.55
CA ARG A 3 -53.41 27.53 -35.97
C ARG A 3 -52.81 27.98 -34.64
N LEU A 4 -53.23 27.34 -33.53
CA LEU A 4 -52.64 27.44 -32.23
C LEU A 4 -51.41 26.56 -32.15
N THR A 5 -50.21 27.15 -32.07
CA THR A 5 -48.96 26.46 -31.85
C THR A 5 -48.77 26.33 -30.32
N ILE A 6 -48.98 25.14 -29.77
CA ILE A 6 -48.70 24.82 -28.39
C ILE A 6 -47.17 24.65 -28.26
N GLY A 7 -46.50 25.65 -27.71
CA GLY A 7 -45.11 25.59 -27.33
C GLY A 7 -44.94 24.69 -26.10
N ALA A 8 -44.33 23.50 -26.29
CA ALA A 8 -43.96 22.61 -25.19
C ALA A 8 -42.77 23.21 -24.41
N LEU A 9 -43.05 23.79 -23.28
CA LEU A 9 -42.04 24.14 -22.26
C LEU A 9 -41.55 22.87 -21.57
N GLY A 10 -40.66 22.14 -22.22
CA GLY A 10 -39.90 21.06 -21.63
C GLY A 10 -38.71 21.60 -20.83
N THR A 11 -38.96 22.18 -19.65
CA THR A 11 -37.88 22.48 -18.71
C THR A 11 -37.38 21.20 -18.12
N ALA A 12 -36.34 20.61 -18.74
CA ALA A 12 -35.63 19.48 -18.18
C ALA A 12 -34.99 19.93 -16.85
N ILE A 13 -35.59 19.55 -15.74
CA ILE A 13 -35.00 19.68 -14.42
C ILE A 13 -33.75 18.79 -14.38
N ARG A 14 -32.59 19.39 -14.62
CA ARG A 14 -31.32 18.73 -14.36
C ARG A 14 -31.18 18.61 -12.84
N LEU A 15 -31.53 17.46 -12.31
CA LEU A 15 -31.18 17.12 -10.94
C LEU A 15 -29.65 17.22 -10.83
N PRO A 16 -29.13 17.97 -9.87
CA PRO A 16 -27.68 17.99 -9.64
C PRO A 16 -27.27 16.58 -9.26
N THR A 17 -26.56 15.87 -10.13
CA THR A 17 -25.87 14.66 -9.75
C THR A 17 -24.92 15.04 -8.63
N PRO A 18 -25.04 14.44 -7.42
CA PRO A 18 -24.11 14.70 -6.34
C PRO A 18 -22.73 14.31 -6.86
N ALA A 19 -21.94 15.32 -7.23
CA ALA A 19 -20.54 15.14 -7.56
C ALA A 19 -19.82 14.80 -6.26
N PHE A 20 -19.97 13.57 -5.79
CA PHE A 20 -19.04 12.97 -4.87
C PHE A 20 -17.72 12.76 -5.66
N ARG A 21 -17.04 13.86 -5.95
CA ARG A 21 -15.65 13.84 -6.38
C ARG A 21 -14.86 13.35 -5.20
N ALA A 22 -14.87 12.04 -4.99
CA ALA A 22 -13.89 11.41 -4.13
C ALA A 22 -12.52 11.95 -4.56
N ASP A 23 -11.82 12.65 -3.65
CA ASP A 23 -10.51 13.21 -3.94
C ASP A 23 -9.66 12.11 -4.60
N SER A 24 -9.42 12.25 -5.90
CA SER A 24 -8.72 11.23 -6.68
C SER A 24 -7.29 10.98 -6.19
N ARG A 25 -6.83 11.82 -5.26
CA ARG A 25 -5.47 11.84 -4.71
C ARG A 25 -5.31 11.06 -3.41
N TRP A 26 -6.41 10.69 -2.73
CA TRP A 26 -6.33 10.02 -1.43
C TRP A 26 -5.54 8.69 -1.46
N PRO A 27 -5.60 7.82 -2.52
CA PRO A 27 -4.86 6.57 -2.46
C PRO A 27 -3.34 6.77 -2.44
N ALA A 28 -2.84 7.77 -3.19
CA ALA A 28 -1.42 8.08 -3.19
C ALA A 28 -0.95 8.60 -1.82
N ARG A 29 -1.78 9.44 -1.16
CA ARG A 29 -1.49 9.91 0.21
C ARG A 29 -1.53 8.76 1.21
N ALA A 30 -2.57 7.93 1.16
CA ALA A 30 -2.71 6.78 2.06
C ALA A 30 -1.55 5.77 1.88
N ALA A 31 -1.16 5.46 0.63
CA ALA A 31 -0.01 4.60 0.37
C ALA A 31 1.29 5.19 0.94
N ALA A 32 1.51 6.50 0.78
CA ALA A 32 2.66 7.18 1.36
C ALA A 32 2.65 7.16 2.90
N THR A 33 1.48 7.38 3.52
CA THR A 33 1.33 7.29 4.99
C THR A 33 1.68 5.89 5.49
N LEU A 34 1.19 4.84 4.83
CA LEU A 34 1.51 3.45 5.19
C LEU A 34 3.00 3.16 5.04
N ALA A 35 3.64 3.68 3.97
CA ALA A 35 5.08 3.55 3.77
C ALA A 35 5.89 4.22 4.88
N PHE A 36 5.57 5.46 5.22
CA PHE A 36 6.28 6.21 6.25
C PHE A 36 6.04 5.64 7.65
N ALA A 37 4.82 5.21 7.96
CA ALA A 37 4.53 4.54 9.22
C ALA A 37 5.35 3.24 9.35
N SER A 38 5.41 2.42 8.29
CA SER A 38 6.25 1.22 8.27
C SER A 38 7.75 1.55 8.35
N ALA A 39 8.20 2.64 7.71
CA ALA A 39 9.59 3.12 7.82
C ALA A 39 9.93 3.56 9.25
N SER A 40 9.01 4.25 9.93
CA SER A 40 9.20 4.71 11.32
C SER A 40 9.34 3.54 12.28
N VAL A 41 8.54 2.49 12.14
CA VAL A 41 8.67 1.27 12.95
C VAL A 41 10.03 0.61 12.72
N THR A 42 10.44 0.46 11.45
CA THR A 42 11.75 -0.12 11.12
C THR A 42 12.89 0.74 11.65
N LEU A 43 12.79 2.07 11.54
CA LEU A 43 13.78 2.99 12.10
C LEU A 43 13.89 2.86 13.62
N PHE A 44 12.75 2.77 14.32
CA PHE A 44 12.71 2.57 15.76
C PHE A 44 13.48 1.30 16.18
N TRP A 45 13.26 0.18 15.49
CA TRP A 45 14.01 -1.06 15.75
C TRP A 45 15.49 -0.95 15.37
N THR A 46 15.81 -0.27 14.25
CA THR A 46 17.19 -0.04 13.81
C THR A 46 17.99 0.77 14.86
N LEU A 47 17.31 1.68 15.56
CA LEU A 47 17.91 2.48 16.65
C LEU A 47 17.92 1.77 18.00
N GLY A 48 17.53 0.49 18.07
CA GLY A 48 17.58 -0.31 19.29
C GLY A 48 16.26 -0.39 20.06
N GLY A 49 15.17 0.16 19.54
CA GLY A 49 13.85 -0.01 20.13
C GLY A 49 13.37 -1.46 19.98
N THR A 50 12.61 -1.95 20.97
CA THR A 50 12.16 -3.36 21.02
C THR A 50 10.64 -3.52 21.03
N LEU A 51 9.89 -2.42 21.07
CA LEU A 51 8.42 -2.50 21.09
C LEU A 51 7.91 -3.25 19.85
N LEU A 52 7.07 -4.25 20.05
CA LEU A 52 6.50 -5.14 19.02
C LEU A 52 7.54 -5.95 18.22
N LEU A 53 8.81 -5.94 18.62
CA LEU A 53 9.85 -6.67 17.87
C LEU A 53 9.66 -8.20 18.00
N ASP A 54 9.20 -8.67 19.14
CA ASP A 54 8.84 -10.05 19.45
C ASP A 54 7.67 -10.59 18.61
N THR A 55 6.84 -9.69 18.04
CA THR A 55 5.73 -10.07 17.18
C THR A 55 6.15 -10.31 15.74
N VAL A 56 7.37 -9.88 15.35
CA VAL A 56 7.90 -10.08 13.99
C VAL A 56 8.48 -11.47 13.85
N GLY A 57 9.16 -11.99 14.87
CA GLY A 57 9.79 -13.30 14.88
C GLY A 57 10.87 -13.49 13.80
N GLY A 58 11.52 -14.65 13.85
CA GLY A 58 12.44 -15.11 12.81
C GLY A 58 13.66 -14.21 12.58
N ALA A 59 14.21 -14.30 11.36
CA ALA A 59 15.44 -13.61 11.00
C ALA A 59 15.40 -12.07 11.15
N PRO A 60 14.31 -11.35 10.85
CA PRO A 60 14.27 -9.91 11.06
C PRO A 60 14.40 -9.50 12.52
N GLU A 61 13.77 -10.21 13.43
CA GLU A 61 13.89 -10.00 14.88
C GLU A 61 15.30 -10.28 15.35
N GLU A 62 15.89 -11.42 14.97
CA GLU A 62 17.26 -11.77 15.30
C GLU A 62 18.27 -10.72 14.84
N ILE A 63 18.13 -10.25 13.57
CA ILE A 63 19.00 -9.21 13.02
C ILE A 63 18.87 -7.92 13.84
N ALA A 64 17.67 -7.49 14.17
CA ALA A 64 17.44 -6.29 14.95
C ALA A 64 18.05 -6.41 16.37
N ARG A 65 17.93 -7.57 17.03
CA ARG A 65 18.46 -7.81 18.37
C ARG A 65 19.99 -7.92 18.45
N ARG A 66 20.68 -8.20 17.33
CA ARG A 66 22.15 -8.36 17.32
C ARG A 66 22.92 -7.06 17.56
N HIS A 67 22.33 -5.88 17.30
CA HIS A 67 22.95 -4.56 17.46
C HIS A 67 24.37 -4.43 16.86
N THR A 68 24.63 -5.11 15.74
CA THR A 68 25.89 -5.03 15.00
C THR A 68 25.85 -3.92 13.96
N LEU A 69 27.01 -3.51 13.45
CA LEU A 69 27.09 -2.57 12.32
C LEU A 69 26.33 -3.13 11.08
N GLY A 70 26.40 -4.45 10.87
CA GLY A 70 25.68 -5.11 9.77
C GLY A 70 24.17 -5.04 9.94
N SER A 71 23.63 -5.28 11.15
CA SER A 71 22.19 -5.17 11.42
C SER A 71 21.71 -3.73 11.32
N PHE A 72 22.51 -2.75 11.77
CA PHE A 72 22.21 -1.32 11.58
C PHE A 72 22.16 -0.96 10.09
N ALA A 73 23.18 -1.35 9.32
CA ALA A 73 23.24 -1.08 7.87
C ALA A 73 22.04 -1.70 7.12
N PHE A 74 21.66 -2.94 7.48
CA PHE A 74 20.49 -3.60 6.90
C PHE A 74 19.20 -2.85 7.25
N GLY A 75 18.98 -2.53 8.51
CA GLY A 75 17.81 -1.77 8.95
C GLY A 75 17.72 -0.39 8.27
N ALA A 76 18.85 0.34 8.19
CA ALA A 76 18.92 1.63 7.50
C ALA A 76 18.58 1.49 6.00
N ALA A 77 19.07 0.46 5.33
CA ALA A 77 18.72 0.19 3.92
C ALA A 77 17.20 -0.06 3.74
N VAL A 78 16.58 -0.82 4.65
CA VAL A 78 15.14 -1.07 4.63
C VAL A 78 14.35 0.22 4.88
N VAL A 79 14.79 1.08 5.81
CA VAL A 79 14.20 2.40 6.05
C VAL A 79 14.25 3.26 4.78
N VAL A 80 15.44 3.37 4.16
CA VAL A 80 15.61 4.12 2.91
C VAL A 80 14.70 3.60 1.81
N LEU A 81 14.58 2.29 1.65
CA LEU A 81 13.69 1.67 0.68
C LEU A 81 12.22 2.07 0.92
N LYS A 82 11.75 1.99 2.17
CA LYS A 82 10.36 2.34 2.55
C LYS A 82 10.08 3.83 2.39
N VAL A 83 11.02 4.69 2.80
CA VAL A 83 10.92 6.14 2.59
C VAL A 83 10.86 6.47 1.10
N THR A 84 11.72 5.86 0.29
CA THR A 84 11.71 6.02 -1.17
C THR A 84 10.37 5.62 -1.77
N ALA A 85 9.80 4.48 -1.34
CA ALA A 85 8.47 4.06 -1.78
C ALA A 85 7.37 5.07 -1.41
N GLY A 86 7.44 5.65 -0.20
CA GLY A 86 6.53 6.72 0.22
C GLY A 86 6.65 7.99 -0.63
N LEU A 87 7.89 8.41 -0.93
CA LEU A 87 8.15 9.56 -1.79
C LEU A 87 7.69 9.32 -3.23
N LEU A 88 7.89 8.10 -3.77
CA LEU A 88 7.39 7.72 -5.10
C LEU A 88 5.85 7.73 -5.15
N ALA A 89 5.18 7.28 -4.08
CA ALA A 89 3.73 7.37 -3.99
C ALA A 89 3.25 8.83 -3.97
N LEU A 90 3.92 9.72 -3.21
CA LEU A 90 3.63 11.16 -3.24
C LEU A 90 3.89 11.79 -4.60
N ALA A 91 4.92 11.34 -5.32
CA ALA A 91 5.21 11.84 -6.66
C ALA A 91 4.06 11.59 -7.66
N LEU A 92 3.18 10.61 -7.41
CA LEU A 92 1.95 10.42 -8.18
C LEU A 92 0.95 11.58 -8.03
N LEU A 93 1.07 12.42 -6.99
CA LEU A 93 0.21 13.60 -6.79
C LEU A 93 0.57 14.75 -7.74
N GLY A 94 1.81 14.80 -8.22
CA GLY A 94 2.30 15.84 -9.10
C GLY A 94 1.61 15.82 -10.47
N HIS A 95 1.57 16.98 -11.12
CA HIS A 95 1.14 17.14 -12.52
C HIS A 95 2.27 16.73 -13.45
N ALA A 96 2.72 15.47 -13.37
CA ALA A 96 3.74 15.01 -14.31
C ALA A 96 3.14 15.06 -15.72
N ALA A 97 3.66 15.98 -16.55
CA ALA A 97 3.40 16.00 -17.98
C ALA A 97 3.66 14.61 -18.60
N ALA A 98 3.07 14.32 -19.75
CA ALA A 98 3.39 13.11 -20.49
C ALA A 98 4.91 13.01 -20.73
N GLY A 99 5.47 11.79 -20.69
CA GLY A 99 6.90 11.60 -20.98
C GLY A 99 7.56 10.49 -20.18
N PRO A 100 8.89 10.32 -20.35
CA PRO A 100 9.65 9.22 -19.73
C PRO A 100 9.54 9.21 -18.20
N ARG A 101 9.61 10.37 -17.56
CA ARG A 101 9.50 10.51 -16.10
C ARG A 101 8.17 9.93 -15.57
N ARG A 102 7.05 10.24 -16.25
CA ARG A 102 5.74 9.69 -15.87
C ARG A 102 5.72 8.17 -16.00
N ARG A 103 6.26 7.64 -17.11
CA ARG A 103 6.33 6.18 -17.34
C ARG A 103 7.14 5.51 -16.25
N MET A 104 8.31 6.07 -15.90
CA MET A 104 9.16 5.54 -14.83
C MET A 104 8.46 5.56 -13.47
N LEU A 105 7.75 6.63 -13.09
CA LEU A 105 6.99 6.72 -11.85
C LEU A 105 5.87 5.68 -11.80
N LEU A 106 5.12 5.51 -12.89
CA LEU A 106 4.05 4.51 -12.96
C LEU A 106 4.61 3.09 -12.90
N PHE A 107 5.71 2.83 -13.59
CA PHE A 107 6.39 1.54 -13.56
C PHE A 107 6.91 1.21 -12.16
N ALA A 108 7.65 2.12 -11.51
CA ALA A 108 8.20 1.91 -10.18
C ALA A 108 7.09 1.65 -9.14
N ASN A 109 6.04 2.50 -9.11
CA ASN A 109 4.92 2.30 -8.19
C ASN A 109 4.09 1.06 -8.54
N GLY A 110 3.92 0.74 -9.83
CA GLY A 110 3.24 -0.46 -10.29
C GLY A 110 3.97 -1.73 -9.85
N THR A 111 5.28 -1.80 -10.08
CA THR A 111 6.10 -2.92 -9.64
C THR A 111 6.08 -3.08 -8.12
N ALA A 112 6.25 -1.97 -7.37
CA ALA A 112 6.18 -1.98 -5.91
C ALA A 112 4.80 -2.48 -5.42
N SER A 113 3.71 -2.04 -6.03
CA SER A 113 2.37 -2.49 -5.65
C SER A 113 2.15 -3.98 -5.89
N VAL A 114 2.60 -4.49 -7.04
CA VAL A 114 2.52 -5.94 -7.35
C VAL A 114 3.33 -6.75 -6.34
N MET A 115 4.58 -6.35 -6.05
CA MET A 115 5.43 -7.04 -5.07
C MET A 115 4.79 -7.06 -3.68
N LEU A 116 4.25 -5.93 -3.21
CA LEU A 116 3.60 -5.84 -1.90
C LEU A 116 2.34 -6.70 -1.82
N VAL A 117 1.52 -6.71 -2.89
CA VAL A 117 0.30 -7.54 -2.94
C VAL A 117 0.65 -9.03 -2.99
N LEU A 118 1.63 -9.41 -3.81
CA LEU A 118 2.04 -10.82 -3.92
C LEU A 118 2.66 -11.32 -2.62
N TRP A 119 3.57 -10.54 -2.02
CA TRP A 119 4.20 -10.92 -0.77
C TRP A 119 3.17 -10.97 0.37
N GLY A 120 2.48 -9.86 0.64
CA GLY A 120 1.51 -9.80 1.72
C GLY A 120 0.34 -10.75 1.51
N GLY A 121 -0.16 -10.87 0.26
CA GLY A 121 -1.26 -11.77 -0.07
C GLY A 121 -0.88 -13.26 0.07
N ALA A 122 0.28 -13.66 -0.42
CA ALA A 122 0.77 -15.03 -0.28
C ALA A 122 1.01 -15.38 1.20
N SER A 123 1.65 -14.48 1.97
CA SER A 123 1.93 -14.69 3.38
C SER A 123 0.64 -14.79 4.22
N VAL A 124 -0.31 -13.88 3.99
CA VAL A 124 -1.63 -13.91 4.66
C VAL A 124 -2.40 -15.19 4.30
N LEU A 125 -2.40 -15.59 3.02
CA LEU A 125 -3.09 -16.79 2.57
C LEU A 125 -2.46 -18.05 3.18
N ILE A 126 -1.15 -18.23 3.03
CA ILE A 126 -0.45 -19.42 3.52
C ILE A 126 -0.53 -19.49 5.04
N GLY A 127 -0.22 -18.39 5.74
CA GLY A 127 -0.32 -18.32 7.19
C GLY A 127 -1.72 -18.55 7.71
N GLY A 128 -2.73 -18.01 7.02
CA GLY A 128 -4.14 -18.26 7.33
C GLY A 128 -4.54 -19.73 7.18
N LEU A 129 -4.05 -20.41 6.14
CA LEU A 129 -4.28 -21.85 5.94
C LEU A 129 -3.62 -22.70 7.03
N VAL A 130 -2.43 -22.30 7.49
CA VAL A 130 -1.74 -22.95 8.61
C VAL A 130 -2.54 -22.75 9.91
N LEU A 131 -2.97 -21.52 10.23
CA LEU A 131 -3.78 -21.23 11.41
C LEU A 131 -5.14 -21.93 11.40
N ALA A 132 -5.72 -22.17 10.22
CA ALA A 132 -6.94 -22.92 10.04
C ALA A 132 -6.74 -24.46 10.12
N GLY A 133 -5.49 -24.94 10.27
CA GLY A 133 -5.17 -26.37 10.29
C GLY A 133 -5.31 -27.07 8.94
N LEU A 134 -5.43 -26.30 7.84
CA LEU A 134 -5.56 -26.85 6.48
C LEU A 134 -4.21 -27.18 5.84
N VAL A 135 -3.14 -26.60 6.36
CA VAL A 135 -1.76 -26.88 5.96
C VAL A 135 -0.94 -27.17 7.20
N THR A 136 -0.23 -28.30 7.21
CA THR A 136 0.69 -28.66 8.29
C THR A 136 2.12 -28.34 7.87
N PRO A 137 2.80 -27.40 8.54
CA PRO A 137 4.19 -27.09 8.27
C PRO A 137 5.12 -28.27 8.62
N ALA A 138 6.27 -28.38 7.94
CA ALA A 138 7.24 -29.45 8.19
C ALA A 138 8.01 -29.30 9.52
N GLY A 139 7.86 -28.18 10.24
CA GLY A 139 8.55 -27.89 11.50
C GLY A 139 7.65 -27.23 12.53
N SER A 140 8.19 -26.97 13.73
CA SER A 140 7.48 -26.20 14.75
C SER A 140 7.21 -24.76 14.28
N VAL A 141 5.99 -24.32 14.46
CA VAL A 141 5.55 -22.96 14.12
C VAL A 141 5.39 -22.17 15.40
N ASP A 142 5.98 -20.99 15.46
CA ASP A 142 5.60 -19.99 16.44
C ASP A 142 4.22 -19.43 16.08
N GLU A 143 3.19 -19.96 16.71
CA GLU A 143 1.80 -19.58 16.44
C GLU A 143 1.53 -18.12 16.83
N TYR A 144 2.20 -17.59 17.84
CA TYR A 144 2.07 -16.20 18.24
C TYR A 144 2.59 -15.24 17.15
N GLY A 145 3.82 -15.44 16.70
CA GLY A 145 4.39 -14.67 15.60
C GLY A 145 3.58 -14.83 14.30
N LEU A 146 3.15 -16.06 13.98
CA LEU A 146 2.34 -16.31 12.79
C LEU A 146 1.01 -15.54 12.79
N ARG A 147 0.31 -15.46 13.93
CA ARG A 147 -0.90 -14.64 14.06
C ARG A 147 -0.64 -13.16 13.81
N TRP A 148 0.45 -12.61 14.37
CA TRP A 148 0.85 -11.23 14.11
C TRP A 148 1.19 -10.98 12.64
N HIS A 149 1.86 -11.92 11.97
CA HIS A 149 2.12 -11.84 10.54
C HIS A 149 0.82 -11.81 9.73
N VAL A 150 -0.06 -12.78 9.93
CA VAL A 150 -1.32 -12.90 9.16
C VAL A 150 -2.23 -11.70 9.35
N PHE A 151 -2.41 -11.23 10.59
CA PHE A 151 -3.42 -10.20 10.90
C PHE A 151 -2.86 -8.78 10.92
N PHE A 152 -1.55 -8.59 11.00
CA PHE A 152 -0.95 -7.27 11.11
C PHE A 152 0.18 -7.03 10.09
N TRP A 153 1.32 -7.71 10.21
CA TRP A 153 2.50 -7.36 9.42
C TRP A 153 2.32 -7.60 7.92
N ASP A 154 1.89 -8.78 7.52
CA ASP A 154 1.71 -9.13 6.10
C ASP A 154 0.41 -8.55 5.54
N ALA A 155 -0.65 -8.46 6.36
CA ALA A 155 -1.87 -7.73 6.02
C ALA A 155 -1.60 -6.25 5.75
N TRP A 156 -0.68 -5.62 6.49
CA TRP A 156 -0.23 -4.25 6.24
C TRP A 156 0.35 -4.08 4.84
N PHE A 157 1.25 -4.98 4.43
CA PHE A 157 1.84 -4.94 3.08
C PHE A 157 0.80 -5.19 1.99
N LEU A 158 -0.13 -6.11 2.21
CA LEU A 158 -1.24 -6.37 1.29
C LEU A 158 -2.11 -5.12 1.09
N VAL A 159 -2.54 -4.50 2.18
CA VAL A 159 -3.36 -3.27 2.15
C VAL A 159 -2.60 -2.12 1.50
N TRP A 160 -1.33 -1.92 1.88
CA TRP A 160 -0.48 -0.90 1.27
C TRP A 160 -0.34 -1.11 -0.23
N GLY A 161 -0.03 -2.34 -0.67
CA GLY A 161 0.09 -2.70 -2.08
C GLY A 161 -1.20 -2.47 -2.86
N ALA A 162 -2.36 -2.87 -2.31
CA ALA A 162 -3.67 -2.66 -2.93
C ALA A 162 -4.02 -1.17 -3.08
N ILE A 163 -3.76 -0.36 -2.06
CA ILE A 163 -3.99 1.10 -2.11
C ILE A 163 -3.05 1.76 -3.13
N LEU A 164 -1.78 1.33 -3.18
CA LEU A 164 -0.82 1.83 -4.17
C LEU A 164 -1.22 1.45 -5.59
N ALA A 165 -1.69 0.21 -5.82
CA ALA A 165 -2.22 -0.23 -7.11
C ALA A 165 -3.41 0.63 -7.54
N LEU A 166 -4.33 0.95 -6.62
CA LEU A 166 -5.44 1.86 -6.87
C LEU A 166 -4.96 3.26 -7.27
N ALA A 167 -3.90 3.79 -6.60
CA ALA A 167 -3.32 5.08 -6.95
C ALA A 167 -2.76 5.08 -8.38
N VAL A 168 -2.03 4.03 -8.76
CA VAL A 168 -1.48 3.84 -10.11
C VAL A 168 -2.61 3.73 -11.14
N ALA A 169 -3.63 2.89 -10.89
CA ALA A 169 -4.75 2.70 -11.80
C ALA A 169 -5.53 4.00 -12.06
N ARG A 170 -5.78 4.81 -11.01
CA ARG A 170 -6.42 6.13 -11.16
C ARG A 170 -5.57 7.09 -11.99
N ARG A 171 -4.25 7.04 -11.81
CA ARG A 171 -3.33 7.88 -12.57
C ARG A 171 -3.24 7.49 -14.05
N LEU A 172 -3.39 6.22 -14.35
CA LEU A 172 -3.48 5.71 -15.73
C LEU A 172 -4.75 6.21 -16.42
N ARG A 173 -5.92 6.07 -15.75
CA ARG A 173 -7.22 6.49 -16.28
C ARG A 173 -7.35 8.01 -16.48
N ALA A 174 -6.67 8.81 -15.68
CA ALA A 174 -6.69 10.27 -15.82
C ALA A 174 -5.90 10.78 -17.05
N ALA A 175 -5.26 9.91 -17.80
CA ALA A 175 -4.44 10.24 -18.96
C ALA A 175 -5.00 9.65 -20.28
N SER A 176 -6.05 8.82 -20.20
CA SER A 176 -6.86 8.37 -21.33
C SER A 176 -8.04 9.33 -21.53
#